data_2588251a1eacdbe6aaabbb4f14912034
#
_entry.id   2588251a1eacdbe6aaabbb4f14912034
#
_cell.length_a   1.000
_cell.length_b   1.000
_cell.length_c   1.000
_cell.angle_alpha   90.00
_cell.angle_beta   90.00
_cell.angle_gamma   90.00
#
_symmetry.space_group_name_H-M   'P 1'
#
loop_
_entity.id
_entity.type
_entity.pdbx_description
1 polymer ?
#
loop_
_entity_poly.entity_id
_entity_poly.type
_entity_poly.pdbx_seq_one_letter_code
_entity_poly.pdbx_strand_id
1 'polypeptide(L)'
;MTRKIVIAAVALLMIASGAGAKKIKFDYSVVFVPEEGGVKFEKITDDADNVADYDGGLVAKSSSTFIGKFGGKKTSVLDWWVIPQIAVSPDGKKIGYINEKNKTTNVMIKSASKGGASIQRTFRTNVQGFSWSPDGTTLCFTEVRGGHQGIYLVDANQGTVVRQISNGSDNDYGGVISKDGNTIFFHRGEGRSSYSLWSYNRKTNLFSNYSRGMTACLIPGNNSTIYCARFTENNMSEIWRINFETGVEEVILTNPDKSFTTPQLSPDGRWLLITGSSKSEKEGIDNTDIFAVRTDGTQLTQLTYHPGNDLSPVWSPDGKSIFFLSQRGSADKIYNVWRMDFNL
;
A
#
# COMPACT_ATOMS: atom_id res chain seq x y z
N MET A 1 0.11 11.10 44.29
CA MET A 1 0.20 9.64 44.13
C MET A 1 0.83 9.36 42.78
N THR A 2 2.10 9.07 42.78
CA THR A 2 2.95 8.90 41.61
C THR A 2 2.78 7.45 41.07
N ARG A 3 2.18 7.28 39.91
CA ARG A 3 2.15 5.96 39.23
C ARG A 3 3.53 5.71 38.65
N LYS A 4 4.21 4.72 39.17
CA LYS A 4 5.45 4.16 38.62
C LYS A 4 5.09 3.43 37.33
N ILE A 5 5.63 3.92 36.22
CA ILE A 5 5.67 3.21 34.94
C ILE A 5 6.71 2.10 35.11
N VAL A 6 6.26 0.87 35.11
CA VAL A 6 7.15 -0.28 35.05
C VAL A 6 7.48 -0.50 33.57
N ILE A 7 8.64 -0.02 33.16
CA ILE A 7 9.25 -0.39 31.89
C ILE A 7 9.82 -1.79 32.09
N ALA A 8 9.15 -2.79 31.54
CA ALA A 8 9.72 -4.14 31.43
C ALA A 8 10.72 -4.12 30.27
N ALA A 9 11.96 -3.76 30.56
CA ALA A 9 13.07 -3.97 29.66
C ALA A 9 13.30 -5.49 29.57
N VAL A 10 13.00 -6.09 28.42
CA VAL A 10 13.53 -7.41 28.08
C VAL A 10 15.02 -7.24 27.82
N ALA A 11 15.81 -7.49 28.86
CA ALA A 11 17.25 -7.45 28.78
C ALA A 11 17.73 -8.59 27.87
N LEU A 12 18.23 -8.22 26.70
CA LEU A 12 19.01 -9.11 25.84
C LEU A 12 20.35 -9.37 26.54
N LEU A 13 20.50 -10.53 27.17
CA LEU A 13 21.78 -10.99 27.67
C LEU A 13 22.63 -11.40 26.48
N MET A 14 23.53 -10.52 26.03
CA MET A 14 24.60 -10.91 25.10
C MET A 14 25.67 -11.73 25.86
N ILE A 15 25.64 -13.03 25.71
CA ILE A 15 26.77 -13.89 26.03
C ILE A 15 27.60 -14.00 24.77
N ALA A 16 28.72 -13.30 24.76
CA ALA A 16 29.76 -13.45 23.74
C ALA A 16 30.42 -14.82 23.91
N SER A 17 30.06 -15.80 23.09
CA SER A 17 30.86 -17.00 22.82
C SER A 17 30.67 -17.32 21.33
N GLY A 18 31.80 -17.50 20.62
CA GLY A 18 31.90 -17.67 19.17
C GLY A 18 31.22 -18.95 18.64
N ALA A 19 29.91 -18.89 18.57
CA ALA A 19 29.08 -19.82 17.83
C ALA A 19 28.14 -18.96 16.98
N GLY A 20 28.02 -19.27 15.68
CA GLY A 20 27.29 -18.48 14.69
C GLY A 20 25.97 -17.96 15.22
N ALA A 21 25.68 -16.67 14.98
CA ALA A 21 24.47 -15.99 15.43
C ALA A 21 23.26 -16.82 15.05
N LYS A 22 22.57 -17.39 16.04
CA LYS A 22 21.26 -18.04 15.81
C LYS A 22 20.33 -16.96 15.29
N LYS A 23 19.83 -17.12 14.06
CA LYS A 23 18.76 -16.28 13.54
C LYS A 23 17.62 -16.25 14.55
N ILE A 24 17.28 -15.07 15.03
CA ILE A 24 16.10 -14.89 15.89
C ILE A 24 14.89 -15.30 15.04
N LYS A 25 14.20 -16.33 15.47
CA LYS A 25 13.00 -16.81 14.81
C LYS A 25 11.81 -16.08 15.43
N PHE A 26 11.25 -15.12 14.72
CA PHE A 26 10.03 -14.43 15.14
C PHE A 26 8.83 -15.38 15.07
N ASP A 27 7.89 -15.21 16.00
CA ASP A 27 6.62 -15.91 16.02
C ASP A 27 5.56 -15.05 15.33
N TYR A 28 5.24 -15.37 14.09
CA TYR A 28 4.22 -14.67 13.30
C TYR A 28 2.79 -15.10 13.67
N SER A 29 2.63 -16.15 14.48
CA SER A 29 1.31 -16.61 14.92
C SER A 29 0.66 -15.70 15.97
N VAL A 30 1.42 -14.79 16.57
CA VAL A 30 0.89 -13.79 17.50
C VAL A 30 -0.05 -12.83 16.76
N VAL A 31 -1.08 -12.39 17.46
CA VAL A 31 -2.03 -11.37 16.95
C VAL A 31 -1.74 -10.01 17.57
N PHE A 32 -1.30 -10.00 18.82
CA PHE A 32 -1.02 -8.79 19.59
C PHE A 32 0.41 -8.77 20.07
N VAL A 33 0.99 -7.59 20.11
CA VAL A 33 2.24 -7.33 20.80
C VAL A 33 2.04 -6.24 21.85
N PRO A 34 2.81 -6.23 22.96
CA PRO A 34 2.60 -5.30 24.07
C PRO A 34 2.64 -3.82 23.67
N GLU A 35 3.45 -3.48 22.68
CA GLU A 35 3.65 -2.13 22.16
C GLU A 35 2.39 -1.56 21.49
N GLU A 36 1.48 -2.42 21.00
CA GLU A 36 0.22 -2.01 20.38
C GLU A 36 -0.86 -1.64 21.41
N GLY A 37 -0.59 -1.84 22.68
CA GLY A 37 -1.50 -1.48 23.77
C GLY A 37 -2.81 -2.26 23.72
N GLY A 38 -3.94 -1.58 23.97
CA GLY A 38 -5.28 -2.17 23.98
C GLY A 38 -6.02 -2.10 22.64
N VAL A 39 -5.31 -1.88 21.54
CA VAL A 39 -5.93 -1.80 20.20
C VAL A 39 -6.55 -3.15 19.82
N LYS A 40 -7.79 -3.10 19.32
CA LYS A 40 -8.46 -4.30 18.83
C LYS A 40 -8.10 -4.54 17.37
N PHE A 41 -7.69 -5.77 17.07
CA PHE A 41 -7.46 -6.26 15.72
C PHE A 41 -8.52 -7.29 15.35
N GLU A 42 -9.10 -7.15 14.17
CA GLU A 42 -10.08 -8.07 13.61
C GLU A 42 -9.57 -8.60 12.26
N LYS A 43 -9.48 -9.93 12.13
CA LYS A 43 -9.14 -10.60 10.87
C LYS A 43 -10.37 -10.61 9.95
N ILE A 44 -10.27 -9.97 8.79
CA ILE A 44 -11.37 -9.79 7.82
C ILE A 44 -11.37 -10.91 6.76
N THR A 45 -10.21 -11.24 6.22
CA THR A 45 -10.03 -12.40 5.33
C THR A 45 -9.52 -13.59 6.11
N ASP A 46 -9.57 -14.75 5.51
CA ASP A 46 -8.91 -15.96 6.02
C ASP A 46 -7.91 -16.49 4.97
N ASP A 47 -7.18 -17.54 5.35
CA ASP A 47 -6.12 -18.07 4.51
C ASP A 47 -6.64 -18.64 3.18
N ALA A 48 -7.92 -19.06 3.13
CA ALA A 48 -8.58 -19.54 1.91
C ALA A 48 -8.93 -18.40 0.92
N ASP A 49 -8.95 -17.15 1.36
CA ASP A 49 -9.11 -15.98 0.50
C ASP A 49 -7.89 -15.77 -0.40
N ASN A 50 -6.74 -16.43 -0.12
CA ASN A 50 -5.51 -16.37 -0.91
C ASN A 50 -5.09 -14.92 -1.19
N VAL A 51 -5.03 -14.09 -0.16
CA VAL A 51 -4.55 -12.71 -0.29
C VAL A 51 -3.13 -12.75 -0.82
N ALA A 52 -2.84 -11.92 -1.82
CA ALA A 52 -1.56 -11.94 -2.52
C ALA A 52 -0.39 -11.70 -1.57
N ASP A 53 0.65 -12.51 -1.73
CA ASP A 53 1.87 -12.46 -0.94
C ASP A 53 2.89 -11.49 -1.54
N TYR A 54 3.25 -10.47 -0.77
CA TYR A 54 4.21 -9.43 -1.18
C TYR A 54 5.64 -9.70 -0.74
N ASP A 55 5.90 -10.66 0.15
CA ASP A 55 7.24 -11.00 0.66
C ASP A 55 8.06 -11.92 -0.26
N GLY A 56 7.77 -11.97 -1.49
CA GLY A 56 8.47 -12.84 -2.44
C GLY A 56 7.55 -13.77 -3.19
N GLY A 57 6.26 -13.56 -3.06
CA GLY A 57 5.23 -14.21 -3.84
C GLY A 57 5.31 -13.86 -5.32
N LEU A 58 4.26 -14.17 -6.04
CA LEU A 58 4.24 -14.06 -7.50
C LEU A 58 4.45 -12.65 -8.02
N VAL A 59 4.10 -11.63 -7.25
CA VAL A 59 4.34 -10.25 -7.65
C VAL A 59 5.84 -10.00 -7.74
N ALA A 60 6.62 -10.40 -6.75
CA ALA A 60 8.08 -10.33 -6.80
C ALA A 60 8.68 -11.28 -7.83
N LYS A 61 8.13 -12.47 -8.00
CA LYS A 61 8.58 -13.46 -9.00
C LYS A 61 8.17 -13.10 -10.42
N SER A 62 6.97 -12.54 -10.62
CA SER A 62 6.57 -12.04 -11.93
C SER A 62 7.36 -10.80 -12.33
N SER A 63 7.68 -9.93 -11.37
CA SER A 63 8.57 -8.80 -11.63
C SER A 63 9.99 -9.26 -11.93
N SER A 64 10.54 -10.24 -11.20
CA SER A 64 11.86 -10.79 -11.48
C SER A 64 11.93 -11.55 -12.81
N THR A 65 10.88 -12.23 -13.21
CA THR A 65 10.79 -12.90 -14.52
C THR A 65 10.58 -11.87 -15.64
N PHE A 66 9.91 -10.78 -15.34
CA PHE A 66 9.67 -9.68 -16.26
C PHE A 66 10.93 -8.83 -16.47
N ILE A 67 11.63 -8.50 -15.40
CA ILE A 67 12.89 -7.74 -15.38
C ILE A 67 14.05 -8.58 -15.95
N GLY A 68 14.05 -9.88 -15.75
CA GLY A 68 15.05 -10.77 -16.34
C GLY A 68 15.06 -10.77 -17.88
N LYS A 69 13.96 -10.36 -18.53
CA LYS A 69 13.91 -10.16 -19.99
C LYS A 69 14.46 -8.82 -20.45
N PHE A 70 14.53 -7.81 -19.59
CA PHE A 70 14.97 -6.45 -19.93
C PHE A 70 16.37 -6.08 -19.42
N GLY A 71 17.25 -7.03 -19.23
CA GLY A 71 18.68 -6.72 -19.06
C GLY A 71 19.22 -6.69 -17.63
N GLY A 72 18.70 -7.51 -16.75
CA GLY A 72 19.52 -8.02 -15.64
C GLY A 72 19.85 -7.06 -14.48
N LYS A 73 19.19 -5.93 -14.34
CA LYS A 73 19.24 -5.17 -13.08
C LYS A 73 18.10 -5.61 -12.19
N LYS A 74 18.41 -6.20 -11.04
CA LYS A 74 17.45 -6.38 -9.96
C LYS A 74 16.90 -5.02 -9.58
N THR A 75 15.74 -4.65 -10.09
CA THR A 75 14.97 -3.57 -9.48
C THR A 75 14.55 -4.09 -8.12
N SER A 76 14.79 -3.31 -7.11
CA SER A 76 14.48 -3.71 -5.75
C SER A 76 12.95 -3.87 -5.62
N VAL A 77 12.55 -4.81 -4.81
CA VAL A 77 11.16 -5.12 -4.41
C VAL A 77 10.36 -3.89 -3.96
N LEU A 78 11.02 -2.78 -3.64
CA LEU A 78 10.43 -1.52 -3.21
C LEU A 78 9.45 -0.87 -4.22
N ASP A 79 9.52 -1.19 -5.50
CA ASP A 79 8.67 -0.55 -6.51
C ASP A 79 7.20 -1.02 -6.45
N TRP A 80 6.92 -2.12 -5.77
CA TRP A 80 5.60 -2.75 -5.69
C TRP A 80 4.80 -2.38 -4.43
N TRP A 81 5.47 -1.96 -3.37
CA TRP A 81 4.87 -1.61 -2.09
C TRP A 81 4.13 -0.27 -2.11
N VAL A 82 4.16 0.37 -3.24
CA VAL A 82 3.70 1.74 -3.45
C VAL A 82 2.31 1.84 -4.05
N ILE A 83 1.73 0.72 -4.49
CA ILE A 83 0.38 0.68 -5.06
C ILE A 83 -0.57 0.07 -4.03
N PRO A 84 -1.70 0.72 -3.70
CA PRO A 84 -2.67 0.15 -2.77
C PRO A 84 -3.15 -1.21 -3.24
N GLN A 85 -3.05 -2.20 -2.35
CA GLN A 85 -3.40 -3.59 -2.63
C GLN A 85 -4.76 -3.97 -2.05
N ILE A 86 -5.27 -3.09 -1.19
CA ILE A 86 -6.61 -3.17 -0.62
C ILE A 86 -7.28 -1.80 -0.74
N ALA A 87 -8.60 -1.79 -0.78
CA ALA A 87 -9.37 -0.56 -0.80
C ALA A 87 -10.75 -0.81 -0.17
N VAL A 88 -11.22 0.12 0.65
CA VAL A 88 -12.57 0.11 1.22
C VAL A 88 -13.50 0.82 0.26
N SER A 89 -14.71 0.27 0.05
CA SER A 89 -15.74 0.94 -0.75
C SER A 89 -16.18 2.26 -0.09
N PRO A 90 -16.60 3.28 -0.86
CA PRO A 90 -16.96 4.58 -0.32
C PRO A 90 -18.09 4.54 0.73
N ASP A 91 -18.95 3.53 0.69
CA ASP A 91 -20.02 3.30 1.68
C ASP A 91 -19.54 2.54 2.94
N GLY A 92 -18.27 2.14 2.99
CA GLY A 92 -17.67 1.40 4.10
C GLY A 92 -18.09 -0.06 4.26
N LYS A 93 -18.94 -0.57 3.38
CA LYS A 93 -19.54 -1.92 3.55
C LYS A 93 -18.71 -3.05 2.94
N LYS A 94 -17.84 -2.72 1.99
CA LYS A 94 -17.04 -3.70 1.25
C LYS A 94 -15.56 -3.39 1.37
N ILE A 95 -14.76 -4.43 1.39
CA ILE A 95 -13.30 -4.37 1.23
C ILE A 95 -12.93 -5.11 -0.05
N GLY A 96 -12.16 -4.44 -0.89
CA GLY A 96 -11.49 -5.06 -2.02
C GLY A 96 -10.07 -5.43 -1.64
N TYR A 97 -9.57 -6.53 -2.17
CA TYR A 97 -8.19 -6.98 -2.02
C TYR A 97 -7.75 -7.73 -3.28
N ILE A 98 -6.45 -7.85 -3.46
CA ILE A 98 -5.88 -8.67 -4.53
C ILE A 98 -5.67 -10.08 -3.98
N ASN A 99 -6.21 -11.08 -4.68
CA ASN A 99 -5.89 -12.47 -4.41
C ASN A 99 -4.92 -13.01 -5.46
N GLU A 100 -4.20 -14.07 -5.07
CA GLU A 100 -3.37 -14.85 -5.98
C GLU A 100 -3.87 -16.29 -6.05
N LYS A 101 -4.21 -16.74 -7.26
CA LYS A 101 -4.60 -18.13 -7.50
C LYS A 101 -4.09 -18.58 -8.86
N ASN A 102 -3.45 -19.75 -8.92
CA ASN A 102 -2.95 -20.33 -10.18
C ASN A 102 -2.03 -19.39 -10.98
N LYS A 103 -1.18 -18.64 -10.30
CA LYS A 103 -0.24 -17.66 -10.89
C LYS A 103 -0.94 -16.47 -11.58
N THR A 104 -2.15 -16.17 -11.21
CA THR A 104 -2.87 -14.97 -11.63
C THR A 104 -3.30 -14.19 -10.40
N THR A 105 -3.30 -12.87 -10.52
CA THR A 105 -3.79 -11.98 -9.48
C THR A 105 -5.07 -11.30 -9.94
N ASN A 106 -6.07 -11.24 -9.07
CA ASN A 106 -7.36 -10.66 -9.38
C ASN A 106 -7.89 -9.82 -8.22
N VAL A 107 -8.73 -8.83 -8.53
CA VAL A 107 -9.46 -8.10 -7.50
C VAL A 107 -10.63 -8.94 -7.01
N MET A 108 -10.66 -9.15 -5.70
CA MET A 108 -11.77 -9.75 -4.95
C MET A 108 -12.46 -8.68 -4.12
N ILE A 109 -13.75 -8.84 -3.93
CA ILE A 109 -14.56 -7.98 -3.05
C ILE A 109 -15.31 -8.86 -2.04
N LYS A 110 -15.27 -8.45 -0.78
CA LYS A 110 -16.02 -9.09 0.30
C LYS A 110 -16.61 -8.05 1.26
N SER A 111 -17.42 -8.47 2.24
CA SER A 111 -17.85 -7.60 3.33
C SER A 111 -16.63 -7.02 4.08
N ALA A 112 -16.70 -5.74 4.46
CA ALA A 112 -15.69 -5.09 5.29
C ALA A 112 -15.75 -5.54 6.77
N SER A 113 -16.68 -6.40 7.13
CA SER A 113 -16.76 -7.09 8.42
C SER A 113 -16.35 -8.56 8.26
N LYS A 114 -16.00 -9.20 9.39
CA LYS A 114 -15.64 -10.61 9.42
C LYS A 114 -16.72 -11.51 8.80
N GLY A 115 -16.31 -12.45 7.98
CA GLY A 115 -17.19 -13.40 7.30
C GLY A 115 -17.66 -12.93 5.92
N GLY A 116 -18.56 -13.71 5.33
CA GLY A 116 -19.06 -13.48 3.97
C GLY A 116 -18.14 -14.03 2.87
N ALA A 117 -18.74 -14.34 1.72
CA ALA A 117 -18.01 -14.85 0.57
C ALA A 117 -17.30 -13.73 -0.18
N SER A 118 -16.15 -14.07 -0.72
CA SER A 118 -15.41 -13.18 -1.63
C SER A 118 -15.90 -13.35 -3.06
N ILE A 119 -16.08 -12.23 -3.76
CA ILE A 119 -16.57 -12.20 -5.15
C ILE A 119 -15.49 -11.62 -6.05
N GLN A 120 -15.08 -12.37 -7.04
CA GLN A 120 -14.08 -11.95 -8.02
C GLN A 120 -14.66 -10.88 -8.97
N ARG A 121 -13.85 -9.84 -9.27
CA ARG A 121 -14.24 -8.71 -10.15
C ARG A 121 -13.39 -8.57 -11.38
N THR A 122 -12.17 -9.08 -11.39
CA THR A 122 -11.33 -9.17 -12.59
C THR A 122 -11.06 -10.64 -12.90
N PHE A 123 -10.85 -10.97 -14.20
CA PHE A 123 -10.75 -12.35 -14.61
C PHE A 123 -9.59 -12.55 -15.59
N ARG A 124 -8.75 -13.56 -15.33
CA ARG A 124 -7.59 -13.91 -16.16
C ARG A 124 -6.58 -12.77 -16.29
N THR A 125 -6.35 -12.05 -15.20
CA THR A 125 -5.53 -10.84 -15.17
C THR A 125 -4.29 -11.03 -14.30
N ASN A 126 -3.38 -10.06 -14.39
CA ASN A 126 -2.28 -9.88 -13.46
C ASN A 126 -2.42 -8.47 -12.88
N VAL A 127 -3.32 -8.32 -11.91
CA VAL A 127 -3.59 -7.06 -11.24
C VAL A 127 -2.48 -6.75 -10.25
N GLN A 128 -2.03 -5.49 -10.22
CA GLN A 128 -0.98 -5.03 -9.32
C GLN A 128 -1.44 -3.99 -8.30
N GLY A 129 -2.61 -3.44 -8.48
CA GLY A 129 -3.21 -2.47 -7.57
C GLY A 129 -4.53 -1.98 -8.12
N PHE A 130 -5.36 -1.42 -7.25
CA PHE A 130 -6.66 -0.90 -7.64
C PHE A 130 -7.17 0.17 -6.66
N SER A 131 -8.15 0.94 -7.10
CA SER A 131 -8.89 1.92 -6.30
C SER A 131 -10.37 1.92 -6.66
N TRP A 132 -11.22 2.39 -5.74
CA TRP A 132 -12.64 2.62 -6.00
C TRP A 132 -12.87 3.99 -6.61
N SER A 133 -13.88 4.10 -7.49
CA SER A 133 -14.47 5.40 -7.80
C SER A 133 -15.23 5.96 -6.59
N PRO A 134 -15.33 7.28 -6.44
CA PRO A 134 -16.01 7.90 -5.29
C PRO A 134 -17.48 7.52 -5.14
N ASP A 135 -18.16 7.16 -6.24
CA ASP A 135 -19.54 6.67 -6.24
C ASP A 135 -19.67 5.16 -5.97
N GLY A 136 -18.54 4.45 -5.83
CA GLY A 136 -18.50 3.02 -5.54
C GLY A 136 -18.94 2.10 -6.70
N THR A 137 -19.14 2.65 -7.90
CA THR A 137 -19.63 1.87 -9.06
C THR A 137 -18.53 1.26 -9.90
N THR A 138 -17.32 1.83 -9.85
CA THR A 138 -16.20 1.47 -10.71
C THR A 138 -14.96 1.18 -9.89
N LEU A 139 -14.16 0.18 -10.32
CA LEU A 139 -12.79 -0.01 -9.88
C LEU A 139 -11.85 0.44 -10.98
N CYS A 140 -10.83 1.22 -10.60
CA CYS A 140 -9.68 1.51 -11.45
C CYS A 140 -8.55 0.57 -11.03
N PHE A 141 -7.97 -0.18 -11.95
CA PHE A 141 -6.93 -1.14 -11.63
C PHE A 141 -5.80 -1.12 -12.65
N THR A 142 -4.62 -1.54 -12.21
CA THR A 142 -3.45 -1.76 -13.05
C THR A 142 -3.37 -3.22 -13.43
N GLU A 143 -3.23 -3.51 -14.72
CA GLU A 143 -3.02 -4.86 -15.23
C GLU A 143 -1.70 -4.94 -15.99
N VAL A 144 -0.96 -6.04 -15.76
CA VAL A 144 0.20 -6.40 -16.60
C VAL A 144 -0.27 -7.31 -17.73
N ARG A 145 -0.10 -6.85 -18.96
CA ARG A 145 -0.44 -7.62 -20.15
C ARG A 145 0.71 -7.55 -21.18
N GLY A 146 1.18 -8.71 -21.63
CA GLY A 146 2.25 -8.76 -22.65
C GLY A 146 3.56 -8.10 -22.23
N GLY A 147 3.76 -7.91 -20.94
CA GLY A 147 4.95 -7.29 -20.43
C GLY A 147 4.83 -5.80 -20.10
N HIS A 148 3.69 -5.18 -20.33
CA HIS A 148 3.41 -3.77 -20.09
C HIS A 148 2.31 -3.60 -19.05
N GLN A 149 2.37 -2.48 -18.33
CA GLN A 149 1.37 -2.08 -17.34
C GLN A 149 0.38 -1.10 -17.96
N GLY A 150 -0.89 -1.31 -17.74
CA GLY A 150 -1.94 -0.42 -18.22
C GLY A 150 -3.04 -0.20 -17.19
N ILE A 151 -3.75 0.91 -17.34
CA ILE A 151 -4.88 1.30 -16.49
C ILE A 151 -6.19 0.88 -17.13
N TYR A 152 -7.02 0.22 -16.36
CA TYR A 152 -8.34 -0.27 -16.76
C TYR A 152 -9.41 0.14 -15.76
N LEU A 153 -10.64 0.25 -16.25
CA LEU A 153 -11.84 0.42 -15.43
C LEU A 153 -12.73 -0.82 -15.56
N VAL A 154 -13.28 -1.27 -14.44
CA VAL A 154 -14.24 -2.38 -14.38
C VAL A 154 -15.43 -1.98 -13.52
N ASP A 155 -16.62 -2.44 -13.89
CA ASP A 155 -17.81 -2.31 -13.05
C ASP A 155 -17.62 -3.08 -11.74
N ALA A 156 -17.75 -2.40 -10.61
CA ALA A 156 -17.50 -2.96 -9.29
C ALA A 156 -18.55 -4.02 -8.87
N ASN A 157 -19.75 -4.01 -9.47
CA ASN A 157 -20.83 -4.93 -9.15
C ASN A 157 -20.86 -6.14 -10.07
N GLN A 158 -20.59 -5.95 -11.37
CA GLN A 158 -20.71 -6.98 -12.39
C GLN A 158 -19.37 -7.59 -12.80
N GLY A 159 -18.25 -6.88 -12.62
CA GLY A 159 -16.94 -7.32 -13.07
C GLY A 159 -16.73 -7.23 -14.59
N THR A 160 -17.59 -6.49 -15.29
CA THR A 160 -17.42 -6.23 -16.72
C THR A 160 -16.45 -5.09 -16.96
N VAL A 161 -15.48 -5.26 -17.87
CA VAL A 161 -14.55 -4.20 -18.25
C VAL A 161 -15.32 -3.07 -18.92
N VAL A 162 -15.28 -1.89 -18.27
CA VAL A 162 -15.94 -0.70 -18.76
C VAL A 162 -15.08 0.01 -19.80
N ARG A 163 -13.76 0.10 -19.52
CA ARG A 163 -12.84 0.86 -20.37
C ARG A 163 -11.37 0.53 -20.09
N GLN A 164 -10.58 0.50 -21.15
CA GLN A 164 -9.13 0.63 -21.09
C GLN A 164 -8.77 2.12 -21.20
N ILE A 165 -7.99 2.63 -20.25
CA ILE A 165 -7.55 4.04 -20.23
C ILE A 165 -6.24 4.19 -20.98
N SER A 166 -5.30 3.30 -20.74
CA SER A 166 -4.01 3.29 -21.43
C SER A 166 -3.73 1.92 -22.02
N ASN A 167 -3.00 1.89 -23.12
CA ASN A 167 -2.66 0.65 -23.84
C ASN A 167 -1.50 -0.13 -23.22
N GLY A 168 -0.90 0.41 -22.16
CA GLY A 168 0.25 -0.18 -21.48
C GLY A 168 1.60 0.02 -22.19
N SER A 169 1.66 0.75 -23.30
CA SER A 169 2.93 0.99 -23.99
C SER A 169 3.93 1.82 -23.16
N ASP A 170 3.40 2.64 -22.25
CA ASP A 170 4.16 3.60 -21.45
C ASP A 170 4.36 3.15 -20.00
N ASN A 171 3.93 1.94 -19.62
CA ASN A 171 3.95 1.43 -18.25
C ASN A 171 3.21 2.35 -17.27
N ASP A 172 1.90 2.40 -17.41
CA ASP A 172 1.00 3.17 -16.56
C ASP A 172 0.48 2.33 -15.40
N TYR A 173 0.56 2.83 -14.15
CA TYR A 173 0.13 2.09 -12.97
C TYR A 173 -0.30 2.98 -11.80
N GLY A 174 -0.95 2.37 -10.79
CA GLY A 174 -1.38 3.06 -9.58
C GLY A 174 -2.51 4.05 -9.81
N GLY A 175 -3.48 3.69 -10.66
CA GLY A 175 -4.61 4.57 -10.99
C GLY A 175 -5.50 4.88 -9.81
N VAL A 176 -5.72 6.19 -9.53
CA VAL A 176 -6.63 6.71 -8.51
C VAL A 176 -7.59 7.70 -9.14
N ILE A 177 -8.91 7.51 -8.89
CA ILE A 177 -9.94 8.40 -9.41
C ILE A 177 -10.13 9.59 -8.47
N SER A 178 -10.14 10.81 -9.01
CA SER A 178 -10.38 12.04 -8.26
C SER A 178 -11.74 12.04 -7.57
N LYS A 179 -11.90 12.86 -6.52
CA LYS A 179 -13.13 12.96 -5.72
C LYS A 179 -14.37 13.29 -6.54
N ASP A 180 -14.22 14.08 -7.61
CA ASP A 180 -15.32 14.42 -8.53
C ASP A 180 -15.58 13.35 -9.62
N GLY A 181 -14.78 12.27 -9.63
CA GLY A 181 -14.87 11.18 -10.59
C GLY A 181 -14.39 11.49 -12.00
N ASN A 182 -13.88 12.69 -12.27
CA ASN A 182 -13.56 13.13 -13.63
C ASN A 182 -12.12 12.88 -14.06
N THR A 183 -11.21 12.78 -13.12
CA THR A 183 -9.78 12.64 -13.41
C THR A 183 -9.24 11.34 -12.82
N ILE A 184 -8.39 10.65 -13.56
CA ILE A 184 -7.63 9.51 -13.08
C ILE A 184 -6.17 9.96 -13.00
N PHE A 185 -5.60 9.96 -11.79
CA PHE A 185 -4.17 10.16 -11.57
C PHE A 185 -3.46 8.82 -11.60
N PHE A 186 -2.27 8.76 -12.15
CA PHE A 186 -1.47 7.54 -12.27
C PHE A 186 0.00 7.87 -12.50
N HIS A 187 0.83 6.86 -12.39
CA HIS A 187 2.25 6.95 -12.68
C HIS A 187 2.54 6.45 -14.08
N ARG A 188 3.48 7.07 -14.76
CA ARG A 188 3.99 6.64 -16.05
C ARG A 188 5.50 6.60 -16.05
N GLY A 189 6.09 5.54 -16.59
CA GLY A 189 7.53 5.42 -16.80
C GLY A 189 8.12 4.09 -16.38
N GLU A 190 9.44 3.96 -16.55
CA GLU A 190 10.23 2.78 -16.23
C GLU A 190 11.36 3.13 -15.27
N GLY A 191 11.43 2.43 -14.13
CA GLY A 191 12.48 2.61 -13.14
C GLY A 191 12.36 3.87 -12.28
N ARG A 192 13.07 3.90 -11.16
CA ARG A 192 12.91 4.87 -10.07
C ARG A 192 13.11 6.35 -10.45
N SER A 193 13.96 6.63 -11.42
CA SER A 193 14.31 8.00 -11.81
C SER A 193 13.50 8.56 -12.98
N SER A 194 12.69 7.72 -13.63
CA SER A 194 11.94 8.09 -14.84
C SER A 194 10.44 8.18 -14.64
N TYR A 195 9.96 7.86 -13.46
CA TYR A 195 8.54 7.96 -13.17
C TYR A 195 8.07 9.42 -13.13
N SER A 196 6.92 9.65 -13.71
CA SER A 196 6.25 10.92 -13.68
C SER A 196 4.77 10.76 -13.30
N LEU A 197 4.23 11.80 -12.70
CA LEU A 197 2.82 11.88 -12.36
C LEU A 197 2.04 12.37 -13.58
N TRP A 198 1.03 11.60 -13.94
CA TRP A 198 0.12 11.88 -15.03
C TRP A 198 -1.32 11.90 -14.57
N SER A 199 -2.16 12.52 -15.36
CA SER A 199 -3.61 12.36 -15.24
C SER A 199 -4.25 12.10 -16.59
N TYR A 200 -5.43 11.51 -16.53
CA TYR A 200 -6.34 11.35 -17.64
C TYR A 200 -7.69 11.97 -17.29
N ASN A 201 -8.14 12.94 -18.07
CA ASN A 201 -9.46 13.54 -17.91
C ASN A 201 -10.50 12.72 -18.67
N ARG A 202 -11.47 12.15 -17.94
CA ARG A 202 -12.49 11.23 -18.48
C ARG A 202 -13.51 11.91 -19.40
N LYS A 203 -13.68 13.24 -19.28
CA LYS A 203 -14.62 14.02 -20.12
C LYS A 203 -13.97 14.41 -21.44
N THR A 204 -12.74 14.89 -21.41
CA THR A 204 -12.05 15.38 -22.60
C THR A 204 -11.19 14.32 -23.29
N ASN A 205 -10.91 13.21 -22.62
CA ASN A 205 -9.99 12.14 -23.04
C ASN A 205 -8.54 12.60 -23.20
N LEU A 206 -8.13 13.66 -22.51
CA LEU A 206 -6.80 14.21 -22.58
C LEU A 206 -5.92 13.73 -21.43
N PHE A 207 -4.65 13.49 -21.73
CA PHE A 207 -3.60 13.23 -20.76
C PHE A 207 -2.83 14.52 -20.45
N SER A 208 -2.41 14.64 -19.19
CA SER A 208 -1.55 15.74 -18.71
C SER A 208 -0.42 15.20 -17.85
N ASN A 209 0.77 15.77 -18.00
CA ASN A 209 1.93 15.48 -17.16
C ASN A 209 2.11 16.61 -16.15
N TYR A 210 2.32 16.31 -14.88
CA TYR A 210 2.40 17.30 -13.80
C TYR A 210 3.79 17.43 -13.17
N SER A 211 4.55 16.36 -13.04
CA SER A 211 5.83 16.44 -12.34
C SER A 211 6.81 15.39 -12.83
N ARG A 212 8.09 15.69 -12.64
CA ARG A 212 9.16 14.71 -12.78
C ARG A 212 9.43 14.09 -11.41
N GLY A 213 9.89 12.85 -11.41
CA GLY A 213 10.25 12.13 -10.23
C GLY A 213 9.15 11.16 -9.81
N MET A 214 9.56 10.16 -9.10
CA MET A 214 8.74 9.02 -8.82
C MET A 214 7.81 9.29 -7.68
N THR A 215 6.58 8.92 -7.88
CA THR A 215 5.58 8.89 -6.84
C THR A 215 5.13 7.46 -6.60
N ALA A 216 5.04 7.10 -5.36
CA ALA A 216 4.70 5.76 -4.99
C ALA A 216 3.19 5.55 -4.81
N CYS A 217 2.45 6.52 -4.36
CA CYS A 217 1.00 6.47 -4.20
C CYS A 217 0.39 7.84 -4.41
N LEU A 218 -0.73 7.89 -5.12
CA LEU A 218 -1.48 9.11 -5.37
C LEU A 218 -2.76 9.09 -4.54
N ILE A 219 -2.95 10.12 -3.75
CA ILE A 219 -4.20 10.30 -3.04
C ILE A 219 -4.67 11.72 -3.25
N PRO A 220 -5.81 11.91 -3.92
CA PRO A 220 -6.37 13.22 -4.06
C PRO A 220 -6.81 13.73 -2.67
N GLY A 221 -6.14 14.75 -2.14
CA GLY A 221 -6.62 15.51 -0.99
C GLY A 221 -7.86 16.32 -1.35
N ASN A 222 -7.85 16.86 -2.57
CA ASN A 222 -8.93 17.50 -3.30
C ASN A 222 -8.62 17.37 -4.80
N ASN A 223 -9.32 18.06 -5.68
CA ASN A 223 -9.08 17.98 -7.12
C ASN A 223 -7.77 18.63 -7.58
N SER A 224 -7.12 19.42 -6.75
CA SER A 224 -5.88 20.15 -7.06
C SER A 224 -4.66 19.71 -6.28
N THR A 225 -4.84 18.93 -5.22
CA THR A 225 -3.75 18.54 -4.32
C THR A 225 -3.65 17.02 -4.18
N ILE A 226 -2.44 16.49 -4.22
CA ILE A 226 -2.14 15.09 -3.93
C ILE A 226 -1.07 14.97 -2.86
N TYR A 227 -1.05 13.81 -2.20
CA TYR A 227 0.08 13.34 -1.41
C TYR A 227 0.72 12.15 -2.12
N CYS A 228 2.04 12.11 -2.11
CA CYS A 228 2.78 11.05 -2.79
C CYS A 228 4.07 10.73 -2.04
N ALA A 229 4.67 9.59 -2.35
CA ALA A 229 6.02 9.28 -1.92
C ALA A 229 7.01 9.51 -3.07
N ARG A 230 8.16 10.10 -2.78
CA ARG A 230 9.27 10.29 -3.71
C ARG A 230 10.55 9.69 -3.14
N PHE A 231 11.33 9.03 -3.98
CA PHE A 231 12.64 8.54 -3.58
C PHE A 231 13.68 9.66 -3.60
N THR A 232 14.50 9.67 -2.56
CA THR A 232 15.70 10.50 -2.46
C THR A 232 16.86 9.82 -3.20
N GLU A 233 17.96 10.57 -3.36
CA GLU A 233 19.20 10.04 -3.93
C GLU A 233 19.78 8.85 -3.13
N ASN A 234 19.50 8.80 -1.84
CA ASN A 234 19.91 7.71 -0.94
C ASN A 234 18.98 6.49 -0.96
N ASN A 235 18.06 6.40 -1.92
CA ASN A 235 17.04 5.36 -2.00
C ASN A 235 16.08 5.29 -0.79
N MET A 236 16.01 6.32 0.00
CA MET A 236 14.95 6.51 0.99
C MET A 236 13.76 7.15 0.31
N SER A 237 12.57 7.02 0.89
CA SER A 237 11.39 7.72 0.37
C SER A 237 10.83 8.71 1.39
N GLU A 238 10.35 9.81 0.88
CA GLU A 238 9.76 10.94 1.60
C GLU A 238 8.31 11.11 1.20
N ILE A 239 7.50 11.72 2.06
CA ILE A 239 6.12 12.08 1.73
C ILE A 239 6.08 13.54 1.31
N TRP A 240 5.49 13.78 0.16
CA TRP A 240 5.34 15.08 -0.48
C TRP A 240 3.87 15.45 -0.63
N ARG A 241 3.60 16.77 -0.61
CA ARG A 241 2.33 17.38 -1.03
C ARG A 241 2.56 18.17 -2.30
N ILE A 242 1.71 17.98 -3.30
CA ILE A 242 1.80 18.65 -4.60
C ILE A 242 0.46 19.32 -4.86
N ASN A 243 0.48 20.63 -5.10
CA ASN A 243 -0.70 21.38 -5.53
C ASN A 243 -0.54 21.75 -7.02
N PHE A 244 -1.42 21.22 -7.86
CA PHE A 244 -1.36 21.39 -9.30
C PHE A 244 -1.78 22.79 -9.78
N GLU A 245 -2.63 23.48 -9.02
CA GLU A 245 -3.09 24.83 -9.39
C GLU A 245 -2.01 25.87 -9.15
N THR A 246 -1.30 25.75 -8.04
CA THR A 246 -0.25 26.70 -7.65
C THR A 246 1.14 26.28 -8.10
N GLY A 247 1.32 25.00 -8.45
CA GLY A 247 2.63 24.41 -8.75
C GLY A 247 3.52 24.24 -7.51
N VAL A 248 2.97 24.41 -6.30
CA VAL A 248 3.72 24.26 -5.04
C VAL A 248 3.92 22.79 -4.73
N GLU A 249 5.16 22.42 -4.48
CA GLU A 249 5.58 21.10 -4.03
C GLU A 249 6.33 21.24 -2.71
N GLU A 250 5.95 20.46 -1.69
CA GLU A 250 6.58 20.54 -0.37
C GLU A 250 6.74 19.16 0.26
N VAL A 251 7.85 18.98 1.00
CA VAL A 251 8.09 17.79 1.81
C VAL A 251 7.25 17.87 3.07
N ILE A 252 6.42 16.86 3.31
CA ILE A 252 5.62 16.73 4.53
C ILE A 252 6.36 15.91 5.57
N LEU A 253 7.04 14.85 5.14
CA LEU A 253 7.76 13.97 6.04
C LEU A 253 9.02 13.43 5.37
N THR A 254 10.14 13.56 6.06
CA THR A 254 11.42 12.91 5.74
C THR A 254 12.01 12.30 7.00
N ASN A 255 12.76 11.23 6.86
CA ASN A 255 13.48 10.59 7.96
C ASN A 255 14.76 9.92 7.41
N PRO A 256 15.92 10.10 8.07
CA PRO A 256 17.18 9.52 7.60
C PRO A 256 17.23 7.99 7.72
N ASP A 257 16.45 7.40 8.63
CA ASP A 257 16.52 5.98 8.99
C ASP A 257 15.32 5.16 8.48
N LYS A 258 14.27 5.83 8.01
CA LYS A 258 13.02 5.19 7.58
C LYS A 258 12.58 5.71 6.22
N SER A 259 12.18 4.79 5.36
CA SER A 259 11.42 5.10 4.14
C SER A 259 9.93 5.08 4.43
N PHE A 260 9.20 6.06 3.89
CA PHE A 260 7.76 6.14 4.00
C PHE A 260 7.09 6.07 2.64
N THR A 261 6.07 5.22 2.53
CA THR A 261 5.36 4.98 1.28
C THR A 261 3.85 4.93 1.51
N THR A 262 3.09 4.77 0.44
CA THR A 262 1.62 4.54 0.45
C THR A 262 0.83 5.54 1.30
N PRO A 263 1.02 6.87 1.14
CA PRO A 263 0.25 7.84 1.91
C PRO A 263 -1.25 7.72 1.60
N GLN A 264 -2.07 7.71 2.67
CA GLN A 264 -3.53 7.66 2.60
C GLN A 264 -4.11 8.79 3.44
N LEU A 265 -4.79 9.75 2.80
CA LEU A 265 -5.41 10.87 3.50
C LEU A 265 -6.65 10.40 4.27
N SER A 266 -6.76 10.81 5.53
CA SER A 266 -7.97 10.55 6.31
C SER A 266 -9.18 11.27 5.73
N PRO A 267 -10.41 10.75 5.94
CA PRO A 267 -11.63 11.38 5.43
C PRO A 267 -11.83 12.84 5.90
N ASP A 268 -11.33 13.17 7.07
CA ASP A 268 -11.37 14.53 7.64
C ASP A 268 -10.20 15.43 7.21
N GLY A 269 -9.26 14.89 6.43
CA GLY A 269 -8.13 15.63 5.87
C GLY A 269 -7.03 15.98 6.88
N ARG A 270 -7.05 15.46 8.10
CA ARG A 270 -6.09 15.82 9.16
C ARG A 270 -4.90 14.91 9.30
N TRP A 271 -5.03 13.66 8.85
CA TRP A 271 -4.02 12.61 9.01
C TRP A 271 -3.66 11.96 7.68
N LEU A 272 -2.42 11.52 7.60
CA LEU A 272 -1.96 10.58 6.59
C LEU A 272 -1.62 9.26 7.28
N LEU A 273 -2.16 8.14 6.80
CA LEU A 273 -1.58 6.82 7.03
C LEU A 273 -0.43 6.63 6.05
N ILE A 274 0.62 6.02 6.53
CA ILE A 274 1.80 5.69 5.72
C ILE A 274 2.35 4.33 6.14
N THR A 275 2.97 3.64 5.22
CA THR A 275 3.79 2.46 5.52
C THR A 275 5.22 2.92 5.74
N GLY A 276 5.82 2.55 6.85
CA GLY A 276 7.20 2.87 7.17
C GLY A 276 8.07 1.63 7.23
N SER A 277 9.25 1.66 6.58
CA SER A 277 10.27 0.62 6.66
C SER A 277 11.54 1.18 7.27
N SER A 278 12.26 0.37 8.03
CA SER A 278 13.60 0.70 8.52
C SER A 278 14.63 -0.16 7.79
N LYS A 279 15.78 0.45 7.46
CA LYS A 279 16.92 -0.32 6.98
C LYS A 279 17.45 -1.16 8.13
N SER A 280 17.41 -2.48 7.99
CA SER A 280 18.19 -3.38 8.84
C SER A 280 19.58 -3.56 8.23
N GLU A 281 20.59 -2.92 8.81
CA GLU A 281 21.98 -3.09 8.34
C GLU A 281 22.55 -4.49 8.64
N LYS A 282 21.96 -5.23 9.58
CA LYS A 282 22.51 -6.51 10.06
C LYS A 282 21.83 -7.77 9.57
N GLU A 283 20.57 -7.73 9.15
CA GLU A 283 19.80 -8.96 8.94
C GLU A 283 19.08 -9.08 7.61
N GLY A 284 19.05 -8.04 6.77
CA GLY A 284 18.37 -8.07 5.45
C GLY A 284 16.87 -8.31 5.54
N ILE A 285 16.28 -8.06 6.71
CA ILE A 285 14.85 -8.17 6.96
C ILE A 285 14.34 -6.74 7.22
N ASP A 286 13.81 -6.11 6.18
CA ASP A 286 13.08 -4.88 6.34
C ASP A 286 11.70 -5.24 6.91
N ASN A 287 11.44 -4.89 8.17
CA ASN A 287 10.10 -4.91 8.72
C ASN A 287 9.38 -3.63 8.32
N THR A 288 8.12 -3.75 7.94
CA THR A 288 7.26 -2.62 7.62
C THR A 288 6.09 -2.54 8.58
N ASP A 289 5.83 -1.32 9.04
CA ASP A 289 4.78 -1.01 9.99
C ASP A 289 3.90 0.14 9.48
N ILE A 290 2.73 0.26 10.06
CA ILE A 290 1.80 1.35 9.78
C ILE A 290 2.08 2.52 10.73
N PHE A 291 2.14 3.71 10.16
CA PHE A 291 2.28 4.97 10.88
C PHE A 291 1.13 5.91 10.54
N ALA A 292 0.86 6.83 11.46
CA ALA A 292 0.04 8.01 11.21
C ALA A 292 0.88 9.27 11.41
N VAL A 293 0.66 10.28 10.56
CA VAL A 293 1.27 11.60 10.68
C VAL A 293 0.24 12.66 10.33
N ARG A 294 0.31 13.83 10.96
CA ARG A 294 -0.53 14.97 10.57
C ARG A 294 -0.19 15.43 9.16
N THR A 295 -1.16 16.00 8.45
CA THR A 295 -0.96 16.52 7.09
C THR A 295 -0.01 17.72 7.02
N ASP A 296 0.38 18.28 8.16
CA ASP A 296 1.44 19.28 8.33
C ASP A 296 2.80 18.68 8.69
N GLY A 297 2.93 17.35 8.73
CA GLY A 297 4.16 16.63 9.05
C GLY A 297 4.43 16.43 10.54
N THR A 298 3.56 16.94 11.41
CA THR A 298 3.71 16.80 12.87
C THR A 298 3.11 15.49 13.39
N GLN A 299 3.41 15.13 14.64
CA GLN A 299 2.83 13.99 15.36
C GLN A 299 2.96 12.64 14.62
N LEU A 300 4.15 12.34 14.10
CA LEU A 300 4.42 11.01 13.57
C LEU A 300 4.29 9.95 14.67
N THR A 301 3.38 9.00 14.49
CA THR A 301 3.07 7.95 15.48
C THR A 301 3.09 6.59 14.78
N GLN A 302 3.83 5.63 15.31
CA GLN A 302 3.78 4.24 14.89
C GLN A 302 2.52 3.58 15.48
N LEU A 303 1.76 2.87 14.65
CA LEU A 303 0.49 2.25 15.02
C LEU A 303 0.59 0.73 15.19
N THR A 304 1.50 0.09 14.45
CA THR A 304 1.70 -1.36 14.51
C THR A 304 3.15 -1.71 14.82
N TYR A 305 3.36 -2.86 15.48
CA TYR A 305 4.66 -3.31 15.98
C TYR A 305 4.83 -4.83 15.82
N HIS A 306 4.01 -5.44 14.98
CA HIS A 306 4.08 -6.88 14.76
C HIS A 306 5.41 -7.27 14.08
N PRO A 307 6.05 -8.41 14.45
CA PRO A 307 7.33 -8.84 13.84
C PRO A 307 7.24 -9.18 12.34
N GLY A 308 6.03 -9.44 11.82
CA GLY A 308 5.77 -9.55 10.37
C GLY A 308 5.40 -8.19 9.78
N ASN A 309 5.40 -8.12 8.45
CA ASN A 309 5.07 -6.89 7.75
C ASN A 309 3.59 -6.51 7.90
N ASP A 310 3.36 -5.23 8.13
CA ASP A 310 2.06 -4.56 8.06
C ASP A 310 2.10 -3.53 6.92
N LEU A 311 1.22 -3.70 5.91
CA LEU A 311 1.32 -3.03 4.61
C LEU A 311 -0.02 -2.45 4.15
N SER A 312 0.06 -1.54 3.16
CA SER A 312 -1.11 -1.04 2.42
C SER A 312 -2.25 -0.55 3.31
N PRO A 313 -2.01 0.34 4.28
CA PRO A 313 -3.06 0.82 5.15
C PRO A 313 -4.07 1.66 4.37
N VAL A 314 -5.37 1.50 4.69
CA VAL A 314 -6.44 2.32 4.14
C VAL A 314 -7.46 2.68 5.22
N TRP A 315 -8.02 3.88 5.13
CA TRP A 315 -9.06 4.34 6.06
C TRP A 315 -10.40 3.68 5.80
N SER A 316 -11.18 3.45 6.88
CA SER A 316 -12.63 3.38 6.73
C SER A 316 -13.18 4.76 6.36
N PRO A 317 -14.28 4.86 5.59
CA PRO A 317 -14.83 6.15 5.17
C PRO A 317 -15.26 7.07 6.32
N ASP A 318 -15.55 6.52 7.49
CA ASP A 318 -15.86 7.27 8.70
C ASP A 318 -14.63 7.72 9.51
N GLY A 319 -13.43 7.30 9.08
CA GLY A 319 -12.16 7.64 9.72
C GLY A 319 -11.91 6.96 11.07
N LYS A 320 -12.75 6.01 11.49
CA LYS A 320 -12.66 5.37 12.81
C LYS A 320 -11.86 4.09 12.83
N SER A 321 -11.60 3.51 11.67
CA SER A 321 -10.87 2.26 11.54
C SER A 321 -9.85 2.34 10.41
N ILE A 322 -8.85 1.49 10.51
CA ILE A 322 -7.80 1.29 9.50
C ILE A 322 -7.85 -0.17 9.09
N PHE A 323 -7.88 -0.41 7.78
CA PHE A 323 -7.69 -1.73 7.20
C PHE A 323 -6.27 -1.82 6.64
N PHE A 324 -5.64 -2.97 6.73
CA PHE A 324 -4.27 -3.18 6.28
C PHE A 324 -3.97 -4.65 6.02
N LEU A 325 -2.91 -4.92 5.29
CA LEU A 325 -2.38 -6.27 5.10
C LEU A 325 -1.41 -6.59 6.21
N SER A 326 -1.54 -7.78 6.81
CA SER A 326 -0.65 -8.24 7.88
C SER A 326 -0.44 -9.74 7.83
N GLN A 327 0.75 -10.15 8.23
CA GLN A 327 1.13 -11.55 8.46
C GLN A 327 0.78 -12.04 9.88
N ARG A 328 0.22 -11.18 10.75
CA ARG A 328 -0.16 -11.52 12.12
C ARG A 328 -1.13 -12.69 12.16
N GLY A 329 -1.03 -13.50 13.19
CA GLY A 329 -1.88 -14.66 13.37
C GLY A 329 -1.64 -15.80 12.39
N SER A 330 -0.52 -15.82 11.66
CA SER A 330 -0.16 -16.86 10.70
C SER A 330 1.27 -17.34 10.88
N ALA A 331 1.46 -18.56 11.36
CA ALA A 331 2.78 -19.18 11.47
C ALA A 331 3.49 -19.32 10.11
N ASP A 332 2.72 -19.42 9.03
CA ASP A 332 3.21 -19.59 7.67
C ASP A 332 3.42 -18.25 6.92
N LYS A 333 3.30 -17.12 7.65
CA LYS A 333 3.48 -15.76 7.10
C LYS A 333 2.48 -15.40 5.98
N ILE A 334 1.29 -15.96 6.04
CA ILE A 334 0.23 -15.66 5.06
C ILE A 334 -0.35 -14.28 5.36
N TYR A 335 -0.42 -13.44 4.35
CA TYR A 335 -1.09 -12.15 4.46
C TYR A 335 -2.59 -12.32 4.52
N ASN A 336 -3.19 -11.53 5.40
CA ASN A 336 -4.62 -11.36 5.49
C ASN A 336 -4.96 -9.87 5.62
N VAL A 337 -6.17 -9.51 5.26
CA VAL A 337 -6.71 -8.19 5.55
C VAL A 337 -7.13 -8.16 7.01
N TRP A 338 -6.61 -7.19 7.74
CA TRP A 338 -6.93 -6.91 9.12
C TRP A 338 -7.53 -5.53 9.27
N ARG A 339 -8.29 -5.35 10.31
CA ARG A 339 -8.87 -4.07 10.74
C ARG A 339 -8.43 -3.75 12.15
N MET A 340 -8.12 -2.49 12.42
CA MET A 340 -7.91 -1.95 13.76
C MET A 340 -8.68 -0.65 13.95
N ASP A 341 -9.01 -0.32 15.22
CA ASP A 341 -9.61 0.97 15.56
C ASP A 341 -8.55 2.07 15.56
N PHE A 342 -8.95 3.29 15.15
CA PHE A 342 -8.09 4.47 15.16
C PHE A 342 -8.53 5.44 16.24
N ASN A 343 -7.62 5.79 17.18
CA ASN A 343 -7.91 6.53 18.39
C ASN A 343 -6.88 7.64 18.70
N LEU A 344 -6.34 8.36 17.68
CA LEU A 344 -5.42 9.50 17.86
C LEU A 344 -6.13 10.86 17.85
#